data_9492fca92d645d60e8ec05327b73eddb
#
_entry.id   9492fca92d645d60e8ec05327b73eddb
#
_cell.length_a   1.000
_cell.length_b   1.000
_cell.length_c   1.000
_cell.angle_alpha   90.00
_cell.angle_beta   90.00
_cell.angle_gamma   90.00
#
_symmetry.space_group_name_H-M   'P 1'
#
loop_
_entity.id
_entity.type
_entity.pdbx_description
1 polymer ?
#
loop_
_entity_poly.entity_id
_entity_poly.type
_entity_poly.pdbx_seq_one_letter_code
_entity_poly.pdbx_strand_id
1 'polypeptide(L)'
;CKTVCICSCTPICCGVLSSHQMRGLAGIARDFDRGFGHFTTRQNIQFNWIKLVEAPDILDRLASFDMHAIQTSGNCIRNVTSDPLAGAAHDEVQDPRIWAEIIRQWSTLHPEFAFLPRKFKIAISAGAEDRAATAFHDIGLRLALSRNGETGFRVFVGGGQGRTPRVARKLAHFIPARHLLSYLESIMRVYNAAGRRD
;
A
#
# COMPACT_ATOMS: atom_id res chain seq x y z
N CYS A 1 -3.68 -20.97 -6.81
CA CYS A 1 -3.75 -19.62 -7.35
C CYS A 1 -2.65 -19.45 -8.38
N LYS A 2 -2.94 -19.06 -9.61
CA LYS A 2 -1.98 -18.91 -10.72
C LYS A 2 -1.51 -17.44 -10.89
N THR A 3 -1.71 -16.62 -9.86
CA THR A 3 -1.44 -15.18 -9.96
C THR A 3 -0.36 -14.77 -8.99
N VAL A 4 0.70 -14.16 -9.49
CA VAL A 4 1.71 -13.45 -8.68
C VAL A 4 1.48 -11.95 -8.82
N CYS A 5 1.25 -11.30 -7.69
CA CYS A 5 1.22 -9.84 -7.62
C CYS A 5 2.60 -9.34 -7.19
N ILE A 6 3.12 -8.38 -7.90
CA ILE A 6 4.41 -7.77 -7.64
C ILE A 6 4.18 -6.32 -7.23
N CYS A 7 4.76 -5.92 -6.12
CA CYS A 7 4.81 -4.53 -5.70
C CYS A 7 6.10 -3.88 -6.19
N SER A 8 6.02 -2.68 -6.68
CA SER A 8 7.19 -1.85 -6.89
C SER A 8 7.74 -1.41 -5.53
N CYS A 9 8.92 -1.85 -5.18
CA CYS A 9 9.65 -1.43 -3.99
C CYS A 9 11.04 -0.96 -4.37
N THR A 10 11.08 0.24 -4.89
CA THR A 10 12.25 1.11 -4.78
C THR A 10 12.17 1.86 -3.45
N PRO A 11 13.22 2.59 -3.01
CA PRO A 11 13.15 3.50 -1.87
C PRO A 11 11.99 4.50 -1.93
N ILE A 12 11.34 4.60 -3.08
CA ILE A 12 10.17 5.45 -3.29
C ILE A 12 8.97 4.54 -3.54
N CYS A 13 8.16 4.34 -2.51
CA CYS A 13 6.87 3.66 -2.50
C CYS A 13 5.90 4.27 -3.55
N CYS A 14 4.80 3.59 -3.82
CA CYS A 14 3.63 4.19 -4.49
C CYS A 14 3.67 4.20 -6.02
N GLY A 15 4.17 3.13 -6.62
CA GLY A 15 3.98 2.87 -8.06
C GLY A 15 4.96 3.57 -9.00
N VAL A 16 5.99 4.22 -8.47
CA VAL A 16 7.06 4.79 -9.29
C VAL A 16 7.96 3.66 -9.79
N LEU A 17 8.22 3.62 -11.09
CA LEU A 17 9.05 2.62 -11.75
C LEU A 17 10.15 3.29 -12.56
N SER A 18 11.38 2.80 -12.41
CA SER A 18 12.47 3.18 -13.31
C SER A 18 12.36 2.47 -14.66
N SER A 19 13.03 3.01 -15.69
CA SER A 19 13.09 2.36 -16.99
C SER A 19 13.78 0.99 -16.94
N HIS A 20 14.71 0.79 -15.98
CA HIS A 20 15.35 -0.49 -15.73
C HIS A 20 14.37 -1.52 -15.20
N GLN A 21 13.57 -1.15 -14.19
CA GLN A 21 12.52 -1.99 -13.63
C GLN A 21 11.44 -2.32 -14.66
N MET A 22 11.01 -1.35 -15.47
CA MET A 22 10.05 -1.60 -16.55
C MET A 22 10.56 -2.62 -17.56
N ARG A 23 11.85 -2.55 -17.94
CA ARG A 23 12.45 -3.57 -18.81
C ARG A 23 12.52 -4.94 -18.15
N GLY A 24 12.86 -4.99 -16.85
CA GLY A 24 12.87 -6.23 -16.07
C GLY A 24 11.49 -6.88 -16.01
N LEU A 25 10.46 -6.09 -15.70
CA LEU A 25 9.06 -6.55 -15.68
C LEU A 25 8.57 -7.02 -17.05
N ALA A 26 8.95 -6.32 -18.12
CA ALA A 26 8.64 -6.75 -19.50
C ALA A 26 9.33 -8.08 -19.85
N GLY A 27 10.56 -8.31 -19.34
CA GLY A 27 11.23 -9.60 -19.43
C GLY A 27 10.46 -10.71 -18.70
N ILE A 28 10.06 -10.48 -17.45
CA ILE A 28 9.25 -11.45 -16.70
C ILE A 28 7.94 -11.76 -17.45
N ALA A 29 7.26 -10.75 -17.98
CA ALA A 29 6.03 -10.95 -18.73
C ALA A 29 6.22 -11.88 -19.95
N ARG A 30 7.32 -11.71 -20.68
CA ARG A 30 7.61 -12.52 -21.87
C ARG A 30 8.04 -13.94 -21.54
N ASP A 31 8.88 -14.10 -20.51
CA ASP A 31 9.54 -15.36 -20.22
C ASP A 31 8.67 -16.29 -19.36
N PHE A 32 7.83 -15.75 -18.48
CA PHE A 32 7.07 -16.49 -17.48
C PHE A 32 5.54 -16.34 -17.57
N ASP A 33 5.04 -15.32 -18.30
CA ASP A 33 3.61 -15.10 -18.51
C ASP A 33 3.30 -15.05 -20.02
N ARG A 34 2.28 -14.39 -20.45
CA ARG A 34 1.79 -14.30 -21.84
C ARG A 34 2.27 -13.04 -22.58
N GLY A 35 3.36 -12.42 -22.13
CA GLY A 35 3.93 -11.22 -22.74
C GLY A 35 3.30 -9.91 -22.25
N PHE A 36 2.41 -9.93 -21.26
CA PHE A 36 1.81 -8.74 -20.69
C PHE A 36 1.62 -8.86 -19.17
N GLY A 37 1.56 -7.72 -18.49
CA GLY A 37 1.21 -7.60 -17.08
C GLY A 37 -0.01 -6.71 -16.90
N HIS A 38 -0.67 -6.80 -15.75
CA HIS A 38 -1.83 -6.02 -15.38
C HIS A 38 -1.49 -5.03 -14.27
N PHE A 39 -1.55 -3.72 -14.53
CA PHE A 39 -1.45 -2.70 -13.49
C PHE A 39 -2.72 -2.65 -12.67
N THR A 40 -2.56 -2.64 -11.34
CA THR A 40 -3.67 -2.68 -10.42
C THR A 40 -3.97 -1.32 -9.81
N THR A 41 -5.18 -1.13 -9.29
CA THR A 41 -5.60 0.07 -8.56
C THR A 41 -4.86 0.25 -7.22
N ARG A 42 -4.02 -0.71 -6.82
CA ARG A 42 -3.17 -0.62 -5.64
C ARG A 42 -1.69 -0.43 -5.98
N GLN A 43 -1.41 0.16 -7.16
CA GLN A 43 -0.05 0.50 -7.57
C GLN A 43 0.89 -0.72 -7.60
N ASN A 44 0.35 -1.87 -8.02
CA ASN A 44 1.09 -3.10 -8.25
C ASN A 44 1.00 -3.51 -9.71
N ILE A 45 1.89 -4.40 -10.13
CA ILE A 45 1.72 -5.16 -11.37
C ILE A 45 1.41 -6.61 -11.04
N GLN A 46 0.56 -7.24 -11.83
CA GLN A 46 0.09 -8.60 -11.63
C GLN A 46 0.33 -9.43 -12.88
N PHE A 47 0.93 -10.59 -12.70
CA PHE A 47 1.08 -11.63 -13.71
C PHE A 47 0.13 -12.79 -13.38
N ASN A 48 -0.66 -13.25 -14.36
CA ASN A 48 -1.81 -14.12 -14.08
C ASN A 48 -1.60 -15.56 -14.50
N TRP A 49 -0.61 -15.88 -15.34
CA TRP A 49 -0.48 -17.18 -15.99
C TRP A 49 0.82 -17.90 -15.69
N ILE A 50 1.55 -17.46 -14.67
CA ILE A 50 2.80 -18.08 -14.26
C ILE A 50 2.58 -19.47 -13.68
N LYS A 51 3.56 -20.37 -13.85
CA LYS A 51 3.58 -21.66 -13.19
C LYS A 51 4.17 -21.51 -11.79
N LEU A 52 3.60 -22.24 -10.82
CA LEU A 52 4.04 -22.16 -9.43
C LEU A 52 5.52 -22.54 -9.25
N VAL A 53 5.99 -23.50 -10.04
CA VAL A 53 7.38 -23.97 -10.02
C VAL A 53 8.39 -22.92 -10.48
N GLU A 54 7.94 -21.92 -11.24
CA GLU A 54 8.78 -20.81 -11.76
C GLU A 54 8.78 -19.59 -10.79
N ALA A 55 8.01 -19.66 -9.70
CA ALA A 55 7.92 -18.54 -8.77
C ALA A 55 9.26 -18.16 -8.12
N PRO A 56 10.15 -19.09 -7.71
CA PRO A 56 11.47 -18.71 -7.18
C PRO A 56 12.31 -17.93 -8.21
N ASP A 57 12.33 -18.36 -9.46
CA ASP A 57 13.12 -17.69 -10.52
C ASP A 57 12.61 -16.27 -10.79
N ILE A 58 11.28 -16.07 -10.70
CA ILE A 58 10.66 -14.76 -10.82
C ILE A 58 11.05 -13.85 -9.63
N LEU A 59 11.08 -14.38 -8.41
CA LEU A 59 11.48 -13.63 -7.24
C LEU A 59 12.95 -13.23 -7.28
N ASP A 60 13.83 -14.11 -7.70
CA ASP A 60 15.27 -13.83 -7.91
C ASP A 60 15.45 -12.75 -8.97
N ARG A 61 14.71 -12.86 -10.06
CA ARG A 61 14.76 -11.85 -11.12
C ARG A 61 14.24 -10.49 -10.66
N LEU A 62 13.18 -10.45 -9.84
CA LEU A 62 12.70 -9.20 -9.23
C LEU A 62 13.77 -8.58 -8.32
N ALA A 63 14.42 -9.40 -7.50
CA ALA A 63 15.49 -8.94 -6.61
C ALA A 63 16.65 -8.31 -7.39
N SER A 64 16.95 -8.77 -8.62
CA SER A 64 18.03 -8.23 -9.45
C SER A 64 17.82 -6.79 -9.91
N PHE A 65 16.61 -6.25 -9.80
CA PHE A 65 16.28 -4.83 -10.08
C PHE A 65 15.52 -4.17 -8.92
N ASP A 66 15.83 -4.59 -7.68
CA ASP A 66 15.34 -4.02 -6.43
C ASP A 66 13.81 -4.03 -6.31
N MET A 67 13.18 -5.13 -6.70
CA MET A 67 11.73 -5.33 -6.56
C MET A 67 11.42 -6.62 -5.78
N HIS A 68 10.23 -6.67 -5.20
CA HIS A 68 9.74 -7.84 -4.46
C HIS A 68 8.22 -7.97 -4.50
N ALA A 69 7.69 -9.10 -4.00
CA ALA A 69 6.27 -9.40 -3.94
C ALA A 69 5.67 -9.33 -2.51
N ILE A 70 6.39 -8.74 -1.55
CA ILE A 70 5.94 -8.66 -0.15
C ILE A 70 4.71 -7.75 -0.03
N GLN A 71 3.76 -8.09 0.84
CA GLN A 71 2.52 -7.33 1.09
C GLN A 71 1.56 -7.18 -0.11
N THR A 72 1.75 -7.95 -1.16
CA THR A 72 0.87 -7.92 -2.33
C THR A 72 -0.30 -8.91 -2.21
N SER A 73 -0.22 -9.88 -1.31
CA SER A 73 -1.21 -10.94 -1.11
C SER A 73 -1.35 -11.32 0.37
N GLY A 74 -2.35 -12.15 0.70
CA GLY A 74 -2.53 -12.71 2.04
C GLY A 74 -3.31 -11.83 3.02
N ASN A 75 -3.47 -12.36 4.24
CA ASN A 75 -4.15 -11.73 5.36
C ASN A 75 -3.18 -10.91 6.19
N CYS A 76 -2.57 -9.93 5.58
CA CYS A 76 -1.62 -9.00 6.17
C CYS A 76 -1.98 -7.55 5.81
N ILE A 77 -1.24 -6.62 6.36
CA ILE A 77 -1.26 -5.23 5.88
C ILE A 77 -0.70 -5.23 4.46
N ARG A 78 -1.50 -4.76 3.52
CA ARG A 78 -1.11 -4.65 2.11
C ARG A 78 -0.18 -3.47 1.91
N ASN A 79 0.51 -3.43 0.76
CA ASN A 79 1.28 -2.27 0.38
C ASN A 79 0.47 -0.98 0.58
N VAL A 80 1.10 0.06 1.08
CA VAL A 80 0.46 1.37 1.26
C VAL A 80 0.33 2.04 -0.11
N THR A 81 -0.85 2.54 -0.42
CA THR A 81 -1.10 3.28 -1.66
C THR A 81 -1.16 4.77 -1.41
N SER A 82 -0.77 5.56 -2.41
CA SER A 82 -0.78 7.01 -2.34
C SER A 82 -1.44 7.64 -3.57
N ASP A 83 -1.48 8.96 -3.58
CA ASP A 83 -1.91 9.76 -4.72
C ASP A 83 -1.05 9.42 -5.96
N PRO A 84 -1.64 9.19 -7.15
CA PRO A 84 -0.88 8.98 -8.38
C PRO A 84 -0.03 10.19 -8.80
N LEU A 85 -0.34 11.39 -8.30
CA LEU A 85 0.41 12.62 -8.53
C LEU A 85 1.33 12.98 -7.36
N ALA A 86 1.58 12.04 -6.43
CA ALA A 86 2.42 12.25 -5.26
C ALA A 86 3.81 12.79 -5.63
N GLY A 87 4.22 13.87 -4.99
CA GLY A 87 5.48 14.58 -5.25
C GLY A 87 5.43 15.54 -6.46
N ALA A 88 4.28 15.66 -7.14
CA ALA A 88 4.10 16.54 -8.30
C ALA A 88 2.82 17.39 -8.22
N ALA A 89 1.88 17.05 -7.33
CA ALA A 89 0.63 17.80 -7.22
C ALA A 89 0.84 19.13 -6.53
N HIS A 90 0.32 20.19 -7.14
CA HIS A 90 0.48 21.58 -6.65
C HIS A 90 -0.25 21.86 -5.33
N ASP A 91 -1.21 21.02 -4.98
CA ASP A 91 -2.05 21.11 -3.78
C ASP A 91 -1.55 20.24 -2.61
N GLU A 92 -0.36 19.65 -2.73
CA GLU A 92 0.21 18.82 -1.68
C GLU A 92 0.73 19.64 -0.50
N VAL A 93 0.34 19.22 0.70
CA VAL A 93 0.90 19.74 1.96
C VAL A 93 2.36 19.34 2.12
N GLN A 94 2.67 18.11 1.75
CA GLN A 94 3.99 17.47 1.76
C GLN A 94 3.93 16.21 0.92
N ASP A 95 5.06 15.74 0.39
CA ASP A 95 5.12 14.46 -0.36
C ASP A 95 4.64 13.28 0.51
N PRO A 96 3.52 12.64 0.18
CA PRO A 96 2.96 11.56 0.99
C PRO A 96 3.74 10.24 0.87
N ARG A 97 4.61 10.10 -0.15
CA ARG A 97 5.38 8.88 -0.39
C ARG A 97 6.35 8.55 0.74
N ILE A 98 6.91 9.58 1.39
CA ILE A 98 7.78 9.42 2.56
C ILE A 98 7.04 8.70 3.68
N TRP A 99 5.82 9.12 3.97
CA TRP A 99 5.00 8.53 5.01
C TRP A 99 4.47 7.14 4.63
N ALA A 100 4.14 6.93 3.36
CA ALA A 100 3.76 5.62 2.86
C ALA A 100 4.90 4.61 3.03
N GLU A 101 6.14 5.02 2.77
CA GLU A 101 7.32 4.17 2.94
C GLU A 101 7.60 3.87 4.42
N ILE A 102 7.48 4.84 5.32
CA ILE A 102 7.61 4.63 6.77
C ILE A 102 6.59 3.59 7.26
N ILE A 103 5.34 3.71 6.84
CA ILE A 103 4.28 2.76 7.20
C ILE A 103 4.56 1.39 6.60
N ARG A 104 5.04 1.31 5.36
CA ARG A 104 5.41 0.07 4.71
C ARG A 104 6.52 -0.65 5.49
N GLN A 105 7.61 0.04 5.82
CA GLN A 105 8.72 -0.54 6.57
C GLN A 105 8.27 -1.02 7.96
N TRP A 106 7.51 -0.23 8.68
CA TRP A 106 6.96 -0.61 9.97
C TRP A 106 6.07 -1.85 9.87
N SER A 107 5.24 -1.97 8.84
CA SER A 107 4.28 -3.06 8.71
C SER A 107 4.85 -4.33 8.05
N THR A 108 6.00 -4.23 7.38
CA THR A 108 6.63 -5.37 6.72
C THR A 108 7.14 -6.37 7.75
N LEU A 109 6.66 -7.61 7.67
CA LEU A 109 7.00 -8.71 8.58
C LEU A 109 6.73 -8.39 10.06
N HIS A 110 5.82 -7.46 10.34
CA HIS A 110 5.45 -7.15 11.73
C HIS A 110 4.82 -8.38 12.39
N PRO A 111 5.37 -8.87 13.52
CA PRO A 111 4.99 -10.17 14.07
C PRO A 111 3.53 -10.25 14.49
N GLU A 112 2.95 -9.16 15.02
CA GLU A 112 1.53 -9.13 15.42
C GLU A 112 0.57 -9.05 14.23
N PHE A 113 1.03 -8.62 13.02
CA PHE A 113 0.16 -8.36 11.87
C PHE A 113 0.47 -9.25 10.68
N ALA A 114 1.27 -10.29 10.87
CA ALA A 114 1.58 -11.28 9.83
C ALA A 114 0.36 -12.15 9.47
N PHE A 115 -0.58 -12.32 10.40
CA PHE A 115 -1.78 -13.13 10.22
C PHE A 115 -3.03 -12.44 10.75
N LEU A 116 -3.52 -11.47 10.00
CA LEU A 116 -4.74 -10.71 10.31
C LEU A 116 -6.01 -11.50 10.02
N PRO A 117 -7.18 -11.12 10.56
CA PRO A 117 -8.48 -11.69 10.21
C PRO A 117 -8.74 -11.67 8.71
N ARG A 118 -8.35 -10.61 8.05
CA ARG A 118 -8.46 -10.43 6.59
C ARG A 118 -7.40 -9.43 6.10
N LYS A 119 -7.16 -9.40 4.76
CA LYS A 119 -6.32 -8.37 4.14
C LYS A 119 -6.70 -6.97 4.61
N PHE A 120 -5.72 -6.17 4.96
CA PHE A 120 -5.91 -4.82 5.48
C PHE A 120 -5.22 -3.80 4.58
N LYS A 121 -5.90 -2.74 4.24
CA LYS A 121 -5.46 -1.76 3.24
C LYS A 121 -5.34 -0.37 3.85
N ILE A 122 -4.21 0.27 3.60
CA ILE A 122 -3.93 1.65 4.02
C ILE A 122 -3.71 2.49 2.76
N ALA A 123 -4.30 3.68 2.73
CA ALA A 123 -4.01 4.68 1.70
C ALA A 123 -3.71 6.03 2.34
N ILE A 124 -2.83 6.79 1.69
CA ILE A 124 -2.40 8.11 2.14
C ILE A 124 -2.53 9.14 1.02
N SER A 125 -3.02 10.34 1.34
CA SER A 125 -3.10 11.47 0.43
C SER A 125 -2.62 12.74 1.12
N ALA A 126 -2.05 13.65 0.36
CA ALA A 126 -1.57 14.94 0.85
C ALA A 126 -2.24 16.14 0.17
N GLY A 127 -2.95 15.92 -0.91
CA GLY A 127 -3.66 16.96 -1.65
C GLY A 127 -5.02 17.30 -1.04
N ALA A 128 -5.59 18.41 -1.48
CA ALA A 128 -6.94 18.83 -1.13
C ALA A 128 -7.98 17.82 -1.63
N GLU A 129 -7.76 17.27 -2.81
CA GLU A 129 -8.57 16.21 -3.41
C GLU A 129 -8.15 14.82 -2.94
N ASP A 130 -9.11 13.91 -2.79
CA ASP A 130 -8.86 12.52 -2.38
C ASP A 130 -8.57 11.61 -3.57
N ARG A 131 -7.48 11.88 -4.31
CA ARG A 131 -7.07 11.06 -5.46
C ARG A 131 -6.58 9.65 -5.06
N ALA A 132 -6.24 9.44 -3.80
CA ALA A 132 -5.87 8.13 -3.26
C ALA A 132 -7.07 7.29 -2.79
N ALA A 133 -8.29 7.83 -2.88
CA ALA A 133 -9.53 7.19 -2.41
C ALA A 133 -9.44 6.72 -0.94
N THR A 134 -8.88 7.55 -0.07
CA THR A 134 -8.65 7.24 1.36
C THR A 134 -9.94 6.86 2.07
N ALA A 135 -11.09 7.42 1.66
CA ALA A 135 -12.39 7.13 2.24
C ALA A 135 -12.91 5.69 2.00
N PHE A 136 -12.28 4.92 1.09
CA PHE A 136 -12.67 3.53 0.80
C PHE A 136 -11.71 2.48 1.36
N HIS A 137 -10.68 2.92 2.08
CA HIS A 137 -9.67 2.03 2.66
C HIS A 137 -10.00 1.69 4.13
N ASP A 138 -9.45 0.57 4.62
CA ASP A 138 -9.59 0.19 6.03
C ASP A 138 -9.03 1.28 6.93
N ILE A 139 -7.87 1.86 6.55
CA ILE A 139 -7.36 3.13 7.09
C ILE A 139 -7.08 4.09 5.93
N GLY A 140 -7.64 5.28 6.02
CA GLY A 140 -7.32 6.43 5.17
C GLY A 140 -6.59 7.51 5.96
N LEU A 141 -5.47 7.97 5.43
CA LEU A 141 -4.66 9.02 6.03
C LEU A 141 -4.63 10.23 5.08
N ARG A 142 -4.94 11.41 5.62
CA ARG A 142 -4.78 12.66 4.88
C ARG A 142 -3.82 13.56 5.63
N LEU A 143 -2.73 13.92 4.99
CA LEU A 143 -1.79 14.89 5.54
C LEU A 143 -2.51 16.21 5.79
N ALA A 144 -2.12 16.86 6.87
CA ALA A 144 -2.62 18.16 7.25
C ALA A 144 -1.56 18.91 8.06
N LEU A 145 -1.61 20.22 8.01
CA LEU A 145 -0.84 21.08 8.92
C LEU A 145 -1.75 21.52 10.07
N SER A 146 -1.18 21.55 11.28
CA SER A 146 -1.79 22.22 12.42
C SER A 146 -1.77 23.74 12.21
N ARG A 147 -2.46 24.48 13.09
CA ARG A 147 -2.39 25.97 13.08
C ARG A 147 -0.97 26.51 13.27
N ASN A 148 -0.10 25.74 13.90
CA ASN A 148 1.29 26.11 14.17
C ASN A 148 2.26 25.59 13.10
N GLY A 149 1.76 25.03 11.97
CA GLY A 149 2.60 24.50 10.91
C GLY A 149 3.14 23.07 11.18
N GLU A 150 2.74 22.41 12.26
CA GLU A 150 3.16 21.04 12.54
C GLU A 150 2.47 20.06 11.57
N THR A 151 3.26 19.18 10.96
CA THR A 151 2.75 18.13 10.09
C THR A 151 2.05 17.05 10.91
N GLY A 152 0.89 16.58 10.41
CA GLY A 152 0.11 15.52 11.02
C GLY A 152 -0.90 14.93 10.04
N PHE A 153 -1.85 14.18 10.58
CA PHE A 153 -2.79 13.39 9.77
C PHE A 153 -4.23 13.54 10.29
N ARG A 154 -5.16 13.65 9.35
CA ARG A 154 -6.56 13.28 9.60
C ARG A 154 -6.70 11.79 9.35
N VAL A 155 -7.28 11.06 10.28
CA VAL A 155 -7.39 9.60 10.22
C VAL A 155 -8.83 9.19 10.00
N PHE A 156 -9.03 8.33 9.00
CA PHE A 156 -10.30 7.72 8.66
C PHE A 156 -10.17 6.20 8.82
N VAL A 157 -11.21 5.53 9.31
CA VAL A 157 -11.21 4.09 9.53
C VAL A 157 -12.52 3.43 9.12
N GLY A 158 -12.45 2.15 8.78
CA GLY A 158 -13.62 1.31 8.50
C GLY A 158 -14.19 1.47 7.10
N GLY A 159 -13.43 1.98 6.16
CA GLY A 159 -13.78 1.92 4.74
C GLY A 159 -13.64 0.52 4.16
N GLY A 160 -14.28 0.27 3.05
CA GLY A 160 -14.18 -1.01 2.36
C GLY A 160 -15.02 -1.09 1.10
N GLN A 161 -14.55 -1.88 0.15
CA GLN A 161 -15.19 -2.14 -1.15
C GLN A 161 -15.45 -3.64 -1.30
N GLY A 162 -16.21 -4.21 -0.41
CA GLY A 162 -16.59 -5.60 -0.48
C GLY A 162 -18.05 -5.78 -0.89
N ARG A 163 -18.62 -6.94 -0.54
CA ARG A 163 -20.04 -7.23 -0.74
C ARG A 163 -20.95 -6.18 -0.08
N THR A 164 -20.51 -5.63 1.06
CA THR A 164 -21.18 -4.53 1.76
C THR A 164 -20.19 -3.36 1.82
N PRO A 165 -20.21 -2.45 0.84
CA PRO A 165 -19.26 -1.34 0.80
C PRO A 165 -19.54 -0.36 1.96
N ARG A 166 -18.48 0.25 2.47
CA ARG A 166 -18.52 1.21 3.56
C ARG A 166 -17.61 2.39 3.26
N VAL A 167 -18.07 3.57 3.57
CA VAL A 167 -17.24 4.77 3.58
C VAL A 167 -16.62 4.91 4.97
N ALA A 168 -15.32 5.14 5.01
CA ALA A 168 -14.56 5.31 6.25
C ALA A 168 -15.10 6.49 7.08
N ARG A 169 -15.12 6.31 8.39
CA ARG A 169 -15.46 7.37 9.33
C ARG A 169 -14.21 8.07 9.84
N LYS A 170 -14.29 9.37 10.01
CA LYS A 170 -13.21 10.15 10.61
C LYS A 170 -13.07 9.76 12.08
N LEU A 171 -11.91 9.19 12.43
CA LEU A 171 -11.57 8.81 13.80
C LEU A 171 -10.84 9.94 14.53
N ALA A 172 -9.93 10.65 13.84
CA ALA A 172 -9.23 11.79 14.39
C ALA A 172 -9.17 12.96 13.40
N HIS A 173 -9.36 14.17 13.92
CA HIS A 173 -9.26 15.41 13.13
C HIS A 173 -7.81 15.80 12.86
N PHE A 174 -6.91 15.51 13.78
CA PHE A 174 -5.48 15.74 13.65
C PHE A 174 -4.71 14.87 14.63
N ILE A 175 -3.68 14.20 14.13
CA ILE A 175 -2.67 13.48 14.91
C ILE A 175 -1.32 14.01 14.49
N PRO A 176 -0.46 14.48 15.40
CA PRO A 176 0.92 14.85 15.07
C PRO A 176 1.66 13.68 14.43
N ALA A 177 2.50 13.96 13.44
CA ALA A 177 3.22 12.94 12.69
C ALA A 177 4.06 12.01 13.57
N ARG A 178 4.63 12.51 14.67
CA ARG A 178 5.39 11.72 15.65
C ARG A 178 4.58 10.58 16.30
N HIS A 179 3.25 10.65 16.29
CA HIS A 179 2.36 9.64 16.87
C HIS A 179 1.73 8.71 15.82
N LEU A 180 2.09 8.85 14.54
CA LEU A 180 1.47 8.11 13.45
C LEU A 180 1.52 6.60 13.70
N LEU A 181 2.71 6.04 13.87
CA LEU A 181 2.88 4.58 13.98
C LEU A 181 2.21 4.00 15.23
N SER A 182 2.33 4.64 16.39
CA SER A 182 1.67 4.18 17.62
C SER A 182 0.14 4.22 17.50
N TYR A 183 -0.38 5.19 16.75
CA TYR A 183 -1.81 5.29 16.50
C TYR A 183 -2.30 4.19 15.54
N LEU A 184 -1.56 3.96 14.46
CA LEU A 184 -1.84 2.85 13.54
C LEU A 184 -1.77 1.49 14.25
N GLU A 185 -0.77 1.28 15.08
CA GLU A 185 -0.62 0.06 15.87
C GLU A 185 -1.82 -0.18 16.78
N SER A 186 -2.32 0.86 17.46
CA SER A 186 -3.51 0.76 18.30
C SER A 186 -4.74 0.33 17.50
N ILE A 187 -4.97 0.91 16.33
CA ILE A 187 -6.07 0.53 15.43
C ILE A 187 -5.91 -0.93 14.99
N MET A 188 -4.68 -1.32 14.59
CA MET A 188 -4.40 -2.67 14.11
C MET A 188 -4.58 -3.72 15.19
N ARG A 189 -4.19 -3.44 16.44
CA ARG A 189 -4.42 -4.35 17.58
C ARG A 189 -5.90 -4.56 17.85
N VAL A 190 -6.71 -3.50 17.84
CA VAL A 190 -8.17 -3.61 17.97
C VAL A 190 -8.75 -4.47 16.83
N TYR A 191 -8.33 -4.21 15.59
CA TYR A 191 -8.78 -4.99 14.45
C TYR A 191 -8.35 -6.46 14.54
N ASN A 192 -7.10 -6.73 14.94
CA ASN A 192 -6.59 -8.09 15.06
C ASN A 192 -7.30 -8.89 16.17
N ALA A 193 -7.66 -8.23 17.28
CA ALA A 193 -8.38 -8.86 18.39
C ALA A 193 -9.87 -9.08 18.10
N ALA A 194 -10.56 -8.10 17.50
CA ALA A 194 -12.01 -8.09 17.33
C ALA A 194 -12.48 -8.45 15.90
N GLY A 195 -11.57 -8.55 14.95
CA GLY A 195 -11.91 -8.83 13.56
C GLY A 195 -12.41 -10.25 13.33
N ARG A 196 -13.35 -10.40 12.43
CA ARG A 196 -13.93 -11.69 12.07
C ARG A 196 -12.93 -12.54 11.28
N ARG A 197 -12.74 -13.81 11.67
CA ARG A 197 -11.77 -14.75 11.08
C ARG A 197 -12.38 -15.91 10.30
N ASP A 198 -13.70 -16.05 10.27
CA ASP A 198 -14.49 -17.05 9.57
C ASP A 198 -15.03 -16.57 8.21
#